data_ff92208c96d48591f05f8375c1dd36d5
#
_entry.id   ff92208c96d48591f05f8375c1dd36d5
#
_cell.length_a   1.000
_cell.length_b   1.000
_cell.length_c   1.000
_cell.angle_alpha   90.00
_cell.angle_beta   90.00
_cell.angle_gamma   90.00
#
_symmetry.space_group_name_H-M   'P 1'
#
loop_
_entity.id
_entity.type
_entity.pdbx_description
1 polymer ?
#
loop_
_entity_poly.entity_id
_entity_poly.type
_entity_poly.pdbx_seq_one_letter_code
_entity_poly.pdbx_strand_id
1 'polypeptide(L)'
;MPAAKVASYVRRQPRWECDVEVVVEDDCGRELMGRVANMSDGGFMAECEEKVRLGSIVEVRVPGRGRLRAEVRWVLGWRFGAMILSETPEG
;
A
#
# COMPACT_ATOMS: atom_id res chain seq x y z
N MET A 1 19.92 9.20 -22.23
CA MET A 1 19.74 9.02 -21.71
C MET A 1 18.84 8.94 -21.37
N PRO A 2 18.61 8.84 -21.55
CA PRO A 2 17.65 8.92 -21.13
C PRO A 2 17.47 8.92 -19.94
N ALA A 3 18.01 8.84 -19.76
CA ALA A 3 18.01 8.64 -18.55
C ALA A 3 17.57 9.68 -17.81
N ALA A 4 17.79 10.59 -18.32
CA ALA A 4 17.49 11.64 -17.62
C ALA A 4 16.31 11.55 -16.92
N LYS A 5 15.48 11.12 -17.54
CA LYS A 5 14.37 11.07 -17.05
C LYS A 5 14.29 10.49 -15.87
N VAL A 6 14.94 9.66 -15.80
CA VAL A 6 14.91 8.96 -14.64
C VAL A 6 15.18 9.80 -13.51
N ALA A 7 16.01 10.67 -13.68
CA ALA A 7 16.41 11.47 -12.60
C ALA A 7 15.27 12.09 -11.89
N SER A 8 14.26 12.37 -12.59
CA SER A 8 13.22 13.07 -11.93
C SER A 8 12.56 12.26 -10.87
N TYR A 9 12.69 10.97 -10.91
CA TYR A 9 12.03 10.23 -9.93
C TYR A 9 12.80 10.14 -8.69
N VAL A 10 14.01 10.36 -8.78
CA VAL A 10 14.87 10.21 -7.67
C VAL A 10 14.44 11.01 -6.50
N ARG A 11 13.75 12.05 -6.75
CA ARG A 11 13.38 12.86 -5.67
C ARG A 11 12.31 12.28 -4.84
N ARG A 12 11.70 11.26 -5.31
CA ARG A 12 10.67 10.66 -4.55
C ARG A 12 11.24 9.86 -3.45
N GLN A 13 10.40 9.48 -2.54
CA GLN A 13 10.82 8.60 -1.47
C GLN A 13 11.27 7.28 -2.03
N PRO A 14 12.28 6.68 -1.43
CA PRO A 14 12.72 5.36 -1.87
C PRO A 14 11.61 4.35 -1.75
N ARG A 15 11.58 3.41 -2.66
CA ARG A 15 10.64 2.32 -2.62
C ARG A 15 11.36 1.04 -2.45
N TRP A 16 10.78 0.18 -1.63
CA TRP A 16 11.35 -1.15 -1.43
C TRP A 16 10.44 -2.13 -2.09
N GLU A 17 10.99 -3.00 -2.90
CA GLU A 17 10.23 -4.12 -3.38
C GLU A 17 10.09 -5.08 -2.25
N CYS A 18 8.89 -5.59 -2.06
CA CYS A 18 8.65 -6.58 -1.04
C CYS A 18 7.57 -7.50 -1.57
N ASP A 19 7.29 -8.54 -0.83
CA ASP A 19 6.33 -9.53 -1.26
C ASP A 19 5.77 -10.10 0.02
N VAL A 20 4.93 -9.33 0.68
CA VAL A 20 4.49 -9.65 2.02
C VAL A 20 2.99 -9.85 2.00
N GLU A 21 2.55 -11.02 2.46
CA GLU A 21 1.13 -11.27 2.59
C GLU A 21 0.58 -10.48 3.76
N VAL A 22 -0.56 -9.87 3.55
CA VAL A 22 -1.18 -9.01 4.53
C VAL A 22 -2.68 -9.25 4.55
N VAL A 23 -3.32 -8.71 5.57
CA VAL A 23 -4.77 -8.69 5.63
C VAL A 23 -5.20 -7.24 5.47
N VAL A 24 -6.07 -7.00 4.52
CA VAL A 24 -6.58 -5.65 4.26
C VAL A 24 -8.02 -5.61 4.73
N GLU A 25 -8.31 -4.69 5.65
CA GLU A 25 -9.68 -4.49 6.09
C GLU A 25 -10.21 -3.28 5.35
N ASP A 26 -11.28 -3.47 4.59
CA ASP A 26 -11.81 -2.37 3.79
C ASP A 26 -12.73 -1.48 4.64
N ASP A 27 -13.30 -0.48 4.00
CA ASP A 27 -14.09 0.50 4.73
C ASP A 27 -15.46 -0.05 5.16
N CYS A 28 -15.79 -1.26 4.73
CA CYS A 28 -17.00 -1.93 5.19
C CYS A 28 -16.70 -2.95 6.28
N GLY A 29 -15.45 -3.07 6.68
CA GLY A 29 -15.06 -4.02 7.71
C GLY A 29 -14.76 -5.41 7.19
N ARG A 30 -14.73 -5.62 5.88
CA ARG A 30 -14.39 -6.94 5.35
C ARG A 30 -12.89 -7.12 5.36
N GLU A 31 -12.48 -8.32 5.68
CA GLU A 31 -11.06 -8.67 5.66
C GLU A 31 -10.76 -9.38 4.36
N LEU A 32 -9.80 -8.85 3.64
CA LEU A 32 -9.39 -9.38 2.36
C LEU A 32 -7.96 -9.81 2.43
N MET A 33 -7.65 -10.93 1.80
CA MET A 33 -6.25 -11.34 1.71
C MET A 33 -5.60 -10.52 0.62
N GLY A 34 -4.39 -10.07 0.92
CA GLY A 34 -3.67 -9.26 -0.04
C GLY A 34 -2.18 -9.44 0.08
N ARG A 35 -1.47 -8.70 -0.74
CA ARG A 35 -0.02 -8.76 -0.78
C ARG A 35 0.52 -7.39 -1.08
N VAL A 36 1.44 -6.93 -0.25
CA VAL A 36 2.12 -5.66 -0.50
C VAL A 36 3.29 -5.93 -1.42
N ALA A 37 3.31 -5.27 -2.56
CA ALA A 37 4.31 -5.50 -3.58
C ALA A 37 5.48 -4.53 -3.48
N ASN A 38 5.21 -3.31 -3.05
CA ASN A 38 6.30 -2.39 -2.76
C ASN A 38 5.82 -1.35 -1.75
N MET A 39 6.75 -0.67 -1.14
CA MET A 39 6.46 0.21 -0.04
C MET A 39 7.47 1.34 -0.01
N SER A 40 7.03 2.48 0.50
CA SER A 40 7.90 3.60 0.80
C SER A 40 7.47 4.13 2.16
N ASP A 41 8.11 5.19 2.62
CA ASP A 41 7.74 5.74 3.92
C ASP A 41 6.32 6.29 3.93
N GLY A 42 5.86 6.78 2.81
CA GLY A 42 4.56 7.44 2.78
C GLY A 42 3.45 6.62 2.17
N GLY A 43 3.74 5.46 1.61
CA GLY A 43 2.69 4.70 0.96
C GLY A 43 3.12 3.32 0.51
N PHE A 44 2.20 2.61 -0.12
CA PHE A 44 2.49 1.27 -0.59
C PHE A 44 1.59 0.92 -1.77
N MET A 45 1.99 -0.11 -2.48
CA MET A 45 1.16 -0.71 -3.50
C MET A 45 0.87 -2.14 -3.10
N ALA A 46 -0.37 -2.53 -3.23
CA ALA A 46 -0.80 -3.87 -2.84
C ALA A 46 -1.79 -4.43 -3.84
N GLU A 47 -1.94 -5.76 -3.78
CA GLU A 47 -2.94 -6.47 -4.55
C GLU A 47 -3.85 -7.20 -3.58
N CYS A 48 -5.13 -7.24 -3.89
CA CYS A 48 -6.11 -7.91 -3.05
C CYS A 48 -6.92 -8.89 -3.86
N GLU A 49 -7.55 -9.81 -3.14
CA GLU A 49 -8.43 -10.77 -3.79
C GLU A 49 -9.72 -10.13 -4.30
N GLU A 50 -10.05 -8.96 -3.82
CA GLU A 50 -11.19 -8.19 -4.30
C GLU A 50 -10.79 -6.74 -4.45
N LYS A 51 -11.55 -6.01 -5.24
CA LYS A 51 -11.24 -4.61 -5.49
C LYS A 51 -11.57 -3.78 -4.28
N VAL A 52 -10.74 -2.77 -4.04
CA VAL A 52 -11.00 -1.76 -3.04
C VAL A 52 -11.48 -0.51 -3.75
N ARG A 53 -12.08 0.41 -3.01
CA ARG A 53 -12.63 1.60 -3.61
C ARG A 53 -11.66 2.75 -3.53
N LEU A 54 -11.58 3.50 -4.62
CA LEU A 54 -10.75 4.70 -4.66
C LEU A 54 -11.24 5.68 -3.59
N GLY A 55 -10.33 6.25 -2.86
CA GLY A 55 -10.65 7.21 -1.82
C GLY A 55 -11.04 6.60 -0.49
N SER A 56 -11.20 5.29 -0.43
CA SER A 56 -11.60 4.67 0.83
C SER A 56 -10.40 4.56 1.77
N ILE A 57 -10.72 4.40 3.06
CA ILE A 57 -9.71 4.19 4.08
C ILE A 57 -9.66 2.69 4.36
N VAL A 58 -8.48 2.14 4.27
CA VAL A 58 -8.28 0.71 4.55
C VAL A 58 -7.28 0.58 5.67
N GLU A 59 -7.34 -0.56 6.35
CA GLU A 59 -6.36 -0.88 7.37
C GLU A 59 -5.64 -2.15 6.94
N VAL A 60 -4.32 -2.09 6.87
CA VAL A 60 -3.53 -3.20 6.41
C VAL A 60 -2.71 -3.72 7.58
N ARG A 61 -2.87 -5.00 7.87
CA ARG A 61 -2.10 -5.63 8.94
C ARG A 61 -0.90 -6.31 8.31
N VAL A 62 0.27 -5.84 8.67
CA VAL A 62 1.53 -6.31 8.09
C VAL A 62 2.26 -7.11 9.16
N PRO A 63 2.51 -8.39 8.91
CA PRO A 63 3.18 -9.22 9.91
C PRO A 63 4.52 -8.62 10.30
N GLY A 64 4.75 -8.54 11.60
CA GLY A 64 6.01 -8.02 12.10
C GLY A 64 6.09 -6.51 12.14
N ARG A 65 5.11 -5.81 11.60
CA ARG A 65 5.16 -4.35 11.58
C ARG A 65 3.97 -3.70 12.27
N GLY A 66 2.79 -4.31 12.17
CA GLY A 66 1.61 -3.78 12.81
C GLY A 66 0.55 -3.40 11.80
N ARG A 67 -0.18 -2.33 12.10
CA ARG A 67 -1.30 -1.93 11.28
C ARG A 67 -1.00 -0.60 10.62
N LEU A 68 -1.31 -0.53 9.33
CA LEU A 68 -1.18 0.70 8.58
C LEU A 68 -2.57 1.15 8.18
N ARG A 69 -2.91 2.37 8.54
CA ARG A 69 -4.17 2.96 8.10
C ARG A 69 -3.84 3.84 6.91
N ALA A 70 -4.55 3.65 5.81
CA ALA A 70 -4.15 4.28 4.57
C ALA A 70 -5.35 4.65 3.73
N GLU A 71 -5.15 5.64 2.88
CA GLU A 71 -6.17 6.09 1.96
C GLU A 71 -5.82 5.62 0.56
N VAL A 72 -6.78 4.99 -0.11
CA VAL A 72 -6.56 4.46 -1.47
C VAL A 72 -6.54 5.62 -2.44
N ARG A 73 -5.43 5.79 -3.13
CA ARG A 73 -5.20 6.93 -4.01
C ARG A 73 -5.34 6.56 -5.48
N TRP A 74 -5.15 5.30 -5.84
CA TRP A 74 -5.42 4.85 -7.19
C TRP A 74 -5.77 3.36 -7.15
N VAL A 75 -6.52 2.92 -8.15
CA VAL A 75 -6.94 1.53 -8.28
C VAL A 75 -6.78 1.12 -9.71
N LEU A 76 -6.22 -0.05 -9.93
CA LEU A 76 -6.08 -0.62 -11.26
C LEU A 76 -6.35 -2.12 -11.14
N GLY A 77 -7.58 -2.52 -11.43
CA GLY A 77 -7.97 -3.91 -11.26
C GLY A 77 -7.95 -4.30 -9.80
N TRP A 78 -7.19 -5.33 -9.48
CA TRP A 78 -7.06 -5.82 -8.11
C TRP A 78 -5.86 -5.19 -7.40
N ARG A 79 -5.21 -4.25 -8.05
CA ARG A 79 -4.03 -3.59 -7.51
C ARG A 79 -4.39 -2.18 -7.10
N PHE A 80 -3.83 -1.71 -6.02
CA PHE A 80 -4.09 -0.34 -5.59
C PHE A 80 -2.87 0.25 -4.93
N GLY A 81 -2.83 1.58 -4.94
CA GLY A 81 -1.83 2.32 -4.21
C GLY A 81 -2.49 3.15 -3.14
N ALA A 82 -1.85 3.25 -2.00
CA ALA A 82 -2.43 3.93 -0.87
C ALA A 82 -1.39 4.78 -0.16
N MET A 83 -1.87 5.87 0.43
CA MET A 83 -1.03 6.76 1.21
C MET A 83 -1.24 6.42 2.68
N ILE A 84 -0.17 6.21 3.40
CA ILE A 84 -0.24 5.86 4.81
C ILE A 84 -0.64 7.09 5.61
N LEU A 85 -1.68 6.94 6.40
CA LEU A 85 -2.16 8.01 7.27
C LEU A 85 -1.64 7.85 8.68
N SER A 86 -1.56 6.63 9.17
CA SER A 86 -1.05 6.37 10.50
C SER A 86 -0.60 4.93 10.58
N GLU A 87 0.19 4.65 11.59
CA GLU A 87 0.74 3.32 11.77
C GLU A 87 0.68 2.99 13.26
N THR A 88 0.19 1.79 13.58
CA THR A 88 0.13 1.30 14.94
C THR A 88 1.03 0.08 15.03
N PRO A 89 2.11 0.14 15.80
CA PRO A 89 3.03 -0.99 15.88
C PRO A 89 2.37 -2.21 16.51
N GLU A 90 2.91 -3.36 16.17
CA GLU A 90 2.48 -4.59 16.78
C GLU A 90 2.98 -4.65 18.21
N GLY A 91 2.25 -5.25 19.05
CA GLY A 91 2.67 -5.42 20.41
C GLY A 91 1.80 -4.72 21.42
#